data_0da797efce86e83a3d76b57dac9d7e1d
#
_entry.id   0da797efce86e83a3d76b57dac9d7e1d
#
_cell.length_a   1.000
_cell.length_b   1.000
_cell.length_c   1.000
_cell.angle_alpha   90.00
_cell.angle_beta   90.00
_cell.angle_gamma   90.00
#
_symmetry.space_group_name_H-M   'P 1'
#
loop_
_entity.id
_entity.type
_entity.pdbx_description
1 polymer ?
#
loop_
_entity_poly.entity_id
_entity_poly.type
_entity_poly.pdbx_seq_one_letter_code
_entity_poly.pdbx_strand_id
1 'polypeptide(L)'
;MIIPSAGWYKRPGILIPVFFLSLFHGPVNGQGLWPGAASAALGGCGVCMQGYWCAGQNQAGLGFTETSSMSLQHSMPYMLEELGISSLSAQFSSPAGALGIAFSTMGLKGFRQSSFWLSYGLRLHDRLSAGLGIHFWYASVPDRFLEAPGISFALGLLLQINEQWMLGARVLHPAGWHSGKELSKPGQGTIETGFSCTFFGIARILAELHYSPVNQLQLRSGMEWNLNPTVLLRIGFCDRPATFTGGVGLQFSRWIADISFQFGIANGLSPFTSLTHAW
;
A
#
# COMPACT_ATOMS: atom_id res chain seq x y z
N MET A 1 -20.83 -70.06 29.37
CA MET A 1 -21.56 -68.79 29.67
C MET A 1 -20.77 -67.69 28.96
N ILE A 2 -21.21 -67.27 27.78
CA ILE A 2 -20.47 -66.50 26.81
C ILE A 2 -20.99 -65.06 26.94
N ILE A 3 -20.10 -64.10 27.18
CA ILE A 3 -20.42 -62.66 27.23
C ILE A 3 -20.09 -62.07 25.83
N PRO A 4 -20.99 -61.37 25.14
CA PRO A 4 -20.73 -60.80 23.86
C PRO A 4 -20.01 -59.45 24.03
N SER A 5 -18.99 -59.26 23.20
CA SER A 5 -18.18 -58.02 23.04
C SER A 5 -19.00 -56.87 22.48
N ALA A 6 -19.01 -55.72 23.15
CA ALA A 6 -19.60 -54.47 22.73
C ALA A 6 -18.78 -53.89 21.52
N GLY A 7 -19.50 -53.68 20.44
CA GLY A 7 -18.97 -53.04 19.24
C GLY A 7 -18.68 -51.55 19.45
N TRP A 8 -17.48 -51.15 19.16
CA TRP A 8 -17.07 -49.73 19.15
C TRP A 8 -17.61 -49.06 17.89
N TYR A 9 -18.59 -48.17 18.09
CA TYR A 9 -19.10 -47.29 17.07
C TYR A 9 -18.02 -46.24 16.77
N LYS A 10 -17.31 -46.38 15.65
CA LYS A 10 -16.41 -45.34 15.13
C LYS A 10 -17.26 -44.17 14.64
N ARG A 11 -17.30 -43.09 15.42
CA ARG A 11 -17.72 -41.79 14.93
C ARG A 11 -16.67 -41.30 13.93
N PRO A 12 -17.05 -40.84 12.71
CA PRO A 12 -16.11 -40.17 11.84
C PRO A 12 -15.69 -38.87 12.50
N GLY A 13 -14.43 -38.80 12.89
CA GLY A 13 -13.84 -37.60 13.43
C GLY A 13 -13.90 -36.51 12.37
N ILE A 14 -14.46 -35.38 12.74
CA ILE A 14 -14.38 -34.12 11.99
C ILE A 14 -12.92 -33.67 12.05
N LEU A 15 -12.13 -34.15 11.10
CA LEU A 15 -10.81 -33.60 10.75
C LEU A 15 -11.07 -32.35 9.91
N ILE A 16 -11.62 -31.30 10.53
CA ILE A 16 -11.60 -29.95 10.00
C ILE A 16 -10.20 -29.39 10.24
N PRO A 17 -9.58 -28.85 9.20
CA PRO A 17 -8.14 -28.85 9.04
C PRO A 17 -7.49 -27.79 9.93
N VAL A 18 -6.76 -28.23 10.92
CA VAL A 18 -5.72 -27.46 11.60
C VAL A 18 -4.62 -26.98 10.62
N PHE A 19 -4.68 -27.43 9.38
CA PHE A 19 -3.75 -27.09 8.30
C PHE A 19 -3.94 -25.64 7.77
N PHE A 20 -5.04 -24.96 8.09
CA PHE A 20 -5.28 -23.60 7.63
C PHE A 20 -4.71 -22.51 8.55
N LEU A 21 -4.30 -22.84 9.77
CA LEU A 21 -3.80 -21.86 10.74
C LEU A 21 -2.31 -21.54 10.64
N SER A 22 -1.53 -22.34 9.93
CA SER A 22 -0.07 -22.16 9.81
C SER A 22 0.37 -21.27 8.62
N LEU A 23 -0.55 -20.81 7.80
CA LEU A 23 -0.27 -19.98 6.62
C LEU A 23 -0.28 -18.47 6.88
N PHE A 24 -0.52 -18.03 8.12
CA PHE A 24 -0.78 -16.60 8.42
C PHE A 24 0.33 -15.88 9.17
N HIS A 25 1.55 -16.41 9.20
CA HIS A 25 2.67 -15.70 9.81
C HIS A 25 3.59 -15.12 8.73
N GLY A 26 3.11 -14.08 8.04
CA GLY A 26 3.99 -13.23 7.23
C GLY A 26 4.64 -12.16 8.11
N PRO A 27 5.95 -11.91 7.98
CA PRO A 27 6.58 -10.80 8.69
C PRO A 27 5.95 -9.47 8.27
N VAL A 28 5.62 -8.63 9.24
CA VAL A 28 5.18 -7.25 9.00
C VAL A 28 6.39 -6.48 8.45
N ASN A 29 6.43 -6.28 7.14
CA ASN A 29 7.45 -5.45 6.52
C ASN A 29 7.11 -3.97 6.69
N GLY A 30 7.65 -3.34 7.73
CA GLY A 30 7.52 -1.91 8.00
C GLY A 30 8.34 -0.99 7.09
N GLN A 31 8.83 -1.47 5.93
CA GLN A 31 9.78 -0.73 5.08
C GLN A 31 9.15 0.07 3.94
N GLY A 32 7.83 0.13 3.83
CA GLY A 32 7.14 0.91 2.80
C GLY A 32 6.56 2.21 3.32
N LEU A 33 6.50 3.23 2.45
CA LEU A 33 5.58 4.33 2.68
C LEU A 33 4.17 3.72 2.75
N TRP A 34 3.46 3.95 3.84
CA TRP A 34 2.09 3.50 3.93
C TRP A 34 1.25 4.22 2.88
N PRO A 35 0.45 3.50 2.13
CA PRO A 35 -0.40 4.11 1.11
C PRO A 35 -1.32 5.16 1.73
N GLY A 36 -1.69 6.19 0.98
CA GLY A 36 -2.69 7.15 1.40
C GLY A 36 -3.99 6.46 1.84
N ALA A 37 -4.81 7.10 2.67
CA ALA A 37 -6.05 6.51 3.19
C ALA A 37 -6.96 5.97 2.07
N ALA A 38 -6.97 6.62 0.90
CA ALA A 38 -7.70 6.14 -0.28
C ALA A 38 -7.21 4.77 -0.77
N SER A 39 -5.89 4.59 -0.91
CA SER A 39 -5.32 3.30 -1.32
C SER A 39 -5.47 2.24 -0.20
N ALA A 40 -5.35 2.63 1.07
CA ALA A 40 -5.61 1.75 2.20
C ALA A 40 -7.02 1.17 2.16
N ALA A 41 -8.04 1.98 1.79
CA ALA A 41 -9.41 1.55 1.59
C ALA A 41 -9.62 0.59 0.41
N LEU A 42 -8.72 0.62 -0.56
CA LEU A 42 -8.76 -0.18 -1.79
C LEU A 42 -7.91 -1.46 -1.69
N GLY A 43 -7.77 -2.05 -0.50
CA GLY A 43 -6.93 -3.24 -0.29
C GLY A 43 -5.43 -2.96 -0.37
N GLY A 44 -5.02 -1.70 -0.38
CA GLY A 44 -3.63 -1.28 -0.58
C GLY A 44 -3.23 -1.18 -2.06
N CYS A 45 -4.18 -1.20 -3.00
CA CYS A 45 -3.92 -0.96 -4.42
C CYS A 45 -3.33 0.44 -4.64
N GLY A 46 -2.28 0.53 -5.44
CA GLY A 46 -1.57 1.79 -5.70
C GLY A 46 -0.86 1.84 -7.06
N VAL A 47 -0.69 0.70 -7.72
CA VAL A 47 0.10 0.60 -8.96
C VAL A 47 -0.56 1.32 -10.13
N CYS A 48 -1.89 1.31 -10.19
CA CYS A 48 -2.69 2.00 -11.22
C CYS A 48 -3.30 3.32 -10.73
N MET A 49 -2.86 3.82 -9.57
CA MET A 49 -3.35 5.09 -9.06
C MET A 49 -2.65 6.26 -9.75
N GLN A 50 -3.41 7.32 -9.94
CA GLN A 50 -2.95 8.63 -10.35
C GLN A 50 -3.24 9.62 -9.22
N GLY A 51 -2.48 10.69 -9.11
CA GLY A 51 -2.75 11.76 -8.14
C GLY A 51 -1.87 11.70 -6.89
N TYR A 52 -2.43 11.92 -5.74
CA TYR A 52 -1.80 12.59 -4.59
C TYR A 52 -0.71 11.81 -3.83
N TRP A 53 -0.65 10.47 -3.95
CA TRP A 53 0.31 9.63 -3.22
C TRP A 53 1.30 8.91 -4.14
N CYS A 54 1.34 9.28 -5.43
CA CYS A 54 2.17 8.60 -6.43
C CYS A 54 3.67 8.67 -6.13
N ALA A 55 4.15 9.69 -5.41
CA ALA A 55 5.56 9.82 -5.04
C ALA A 55 6.09 8.59 -4.28
N GLY A 56 5.29 7.98 -3.42
CA GLY A 56 5.67 6.78 -2.66
C GLY A 56 5.04 5.49 -3.18
N GLN A 57 4.06 5.60 -4.08
CA GLN A 57 3.41 4.47 -4.76
C GLN A 57 4.01 4.27 -6.15
N ASN A 58 3.23 4.27 -7.22
CA ASN A 58 3.77 4.20 -8.56
C ASN A 58 4.15 5.59 -9.08
N GLN A 59 5.44 5.86 -9.19
CA GLN A 59 5.99 7.14 -9.62
C GLN A 59 5.56 7.54 -11.05
N ALA A 60 5.19 6.55 -11.88
CA ALA A 60 4.64 6.82 -13.21
C ALA A 60 3.30 7.56 -13.15
N GLY A 61 2.53 7.42 -12.06
CA GLY A 61 1.30 8.17 -11.85
C GLY A 61 1.50 9.69 -11.81
N LEU A 62 2.69 10.15 -11.42
CA LEU A 62 3.07 11.57 -11.46
C LEU A 62 3.05 12.13 -12.89
N GLY A 63 3.43 11.33 -13.90
CA GLY A 63 3.46 11.79 -15.28
C GLY A 63 2.08 12.08 -15.88
N PHE A 64 1.00 11.59 -15.27
CA PHE A 64 -0.38 11.94 -15.63
C PHE A 64 -0.99 13.02 -14.73
N THR A 65 -0.22 13.54 -13.77
CA THR A 65 -0.70 14.54 -12.84
C THR A 65 -0.60 15.93 -13.45
N GLU A 66 -1.73 16.64 -13.50
CA GLU A 66 -1.83 18.01 -14.07
C GLU A 66 -1.86 19.09 -12.98
N THR A 67 -2.18 18.72 -11.75
CA THR A 67 -2.29 19.64 -10.61
C THR A 67 -1.23 19.38 -9.57
N SER A 68 -0.70 20.43 -8.98
CA SER A 68 0.14 20.31 -7.79
C SER A 68 -0.70 20.03 -6.56
N SER A 69 -0.17 19.32 -5.60
CA SER A 69 -0.89 19.02 -4.36
C SER A 69 0.03 18.71 -3.19
N MET A 70 -0.53 18.82 -2.01
CA MET A 70 0.08 18.43 -0.75
C MET A 70 -0.91 17.61 0.07
N SER A 71 -0.46 16.50 0.63
CA SER A 71 -1.27 15.54 1.35
C SER A 71 -0.64 15.18 2.69
N LEU A 72 -1.45 15.16 3.74
CA LEU A 72 -1.09 14.69 5.07
C LEU A 72 -1.86 13.41 5.37
N GLN A 73 -1.23 12.47 6.06
CA GLN A 73 -1.88 11.26 6.52
C GLN A 73 -1.42 10.90 7.92
N HIS A 74 -2.34 10.34 8.68
CA HIS A 74 -2.05 9.64 9.92
C HIS A 74 -2.76 8.29 9.94
N SER A 75 -2.08 7.26 10.48
CA SER A 75 -2.66 5.94 10.68
C SER A 75 -2.15 5.34 11.99
N MET A 76 -2.98 4.49 12.60
CA MET A 76 -2.63 3.74 13.81
C MET A 76 -2.79 2.23 13.54
N PRO A 77 -1.73 1.57 13.02
CA PRO A 77 -1.76 0.12 12.81
C PRO A 77 -2.17 -0.61 14.08
N TYR A 78 -3.19 -1.50 13.95
CA TYR A 78 -3.69 -2.32 15.04
C TYR A 78 -4.21 -1.55 16.27
N MET A 79 -4.59 -0.27 16.09
CA MET A 79 -4.98 0.65 17.18
C MET A 79 -3.87 0.87 18.22
N LEU A 80 -2.60 0.67 17.86
CA LEU A 80 -1.44 0.87 18.72
C LEU A 80 -0.79 2.23 18.42
N GLU A 81 -0.79 3.13 19.40
CA GLU A 81 -0.17 4.46 19.26
C GLU A 81 1.34 4.35 19.01
N GLU A 82 2.00 3.34 19.58
CA GLU A 82 3.42 3.06 19.41
C GLU A 82 3.80 2.76 17.96
N LEU A 83 2.86 2.29 17.17
CA LEU A 83 3.00 2.03 15.75
C LEU A 83 2.43 3.15 14.87
N GLY A 84 2.03 4.26 15.48
CA GLY A 84 1.47 5.42 14.76
C GLY A 84 2.40 5.86 13.62
N ILE A 85 1.80 6.07 12.44
CA ILE A 85 2.51 6.49 11.23
C ILE A 85 1.94 7.81 10.76
N SER A 86 2.82 8.82 10.66
CA SER A 86 2.48 10.10 10.06
C SER A 86 3.22 10.25 8.74
N SER A 87 2.52 10.67 7.71
CA SER A 87 3.09 10.83 6.36
C SER A 87 2.69 12.16 5.75
N LEU A 88 3.61 12.70 4.97
CA LEU A 88 3.44 13.88 4.13
C LEU A 88 3.79 13.49 2.70
N SER A 89 2.98 13.90 1.73
CA SER A 89 3.31 13.80 0.31
C SER A 89 3.06 15.11 -0.37
N ALA A 90 3.95 15.54 -1.25
CA ALA A 90 3.74 16.70 -2.11
C ALA A 90 4.15 16.35 -3.53
N GLN A 91 3.43 16.91 -4.49
CA GLN A 91 3.73 16.78 -5.91
C GLN A 91 3.61 18.13 -6.61
N PHE A 92 4.53 18.37 -7.52
CA PHE A 92 4.64 19.61 -8.28
C PHE A 92 4.59 19.26 -9.76
N SER A 93 3.49 19.62 -10.41
CA SER A 93 3.30 19.40 -11.83
C SER A 93 3.97 20.50 -12.65
N SER A 94 4.61 20.10 -13.77
CA SER A 94 5.16 21.00 -14.76
C SER A 94 5.01 20.43 -16.17
N PRO A 95 5.16 21.24 -17.23
CA PRO A 95 5.13 20.73 -18.61
C PRO A 95 6.23 19.70 -18.92
N ALA A 96 7.33 19.71 -18.17
CA ALA A 96 8.44 18.77 -18.35
C ALA A 96 8.27 17.46 -17.58
N GLY A 97 7.18 17.29 -16.82
CA GLY A 97 6.92 16.16 -15.93
C GLY A 97 6.58 16.62 -14.51
N ALA A 98 6.34 15.70 -13.60
CA ALA A 98 6.02 16.04 -12.21
C ALA A 98 7.07 15.50 -11.24
N LEU A 99 7.45 16.35 -10.29
CA LEU A 99 8.30 16.00 -9.15
C LEU A 99 7.41 15.63 -7.97
N GLY A 100 7.72 14.53 -7.30
CA GLY A 100 7.06 14.08 -6.09
C GLY A 100 8.03 13.92 -4.93
N ILE A 101 7.64 14.38 -3.77
CA ILE A 101 8.33 14.13 -2.50
C ILE A 101 7.35 13.49 -1.52
N ALA A 102 7.83 12.51 -0.76
CA ALA A 102 7.04 11.97 0.33
C ALA A 102 7.93 11.64 1.52
N PHE A 103 7.41 11.87 2.71
CA PHE A 103 8.06 11.59 3.98
C PHE A 103 7.10 10.82 4.87
N SER A 104 7.61 9.83 5.58
CA SER A 104 6.85 9.16 6.63
C SER A 104 7.72 8.87 7.84
N THR A 105 7.10 8.87 9.00
CA THR A 105 7.73 8.46 10.24
C THR A 105 6.78 7.56 11.01
N MET A 106 7.34 6.49 11.58
CA MET A 106 6.64 5.50 12.39
C MET A 106 7.35 5.35 13.72
N GLY A 107 6.58 5.10 14.76
CA GLY A 107 7.07 4.75 16.08
C GLY A 107 7.11 5.92 17.06
N LEU A 108 7.25 5.56 18.33
CA LEU A 108 7.37 6.45 19.48
C LEU A 108 8.73 6.28 20.15
N LYS A 109 8.77 6.52 21.48
CA LYS A 109 9.96 6.37 22.31
C LYS A 109 10.51 4.96 22.23
N GLY A 110 11.76 4.81 21.83
CA GLY A 110 12.49 3.55 21.81
C GLY A 110 12.68 2.90 20.43
N PHE A 111 11.79 3.18 19.46
CA PHE A 111 11.95 2.76 18.06
C PHE A 111 11.37 3.82 17.15
N ARG A 112 12.16 4.31 16.22
CA ARG A 112 11.69 5.23 15.19
C ARG A 112 12.22 4.81 13.84
N GLN A 113 11.32 4.74 12.87
CA GLN A 113 11.65 4.54 11.46
C GLN A 113 11.16 5.74 10.67
N SER A 114 12.03 6.31 9.85
CA SER A 114 11.71 7.40 8.95
C SER A 114 12.02 6.99 7.51
N SER A 115 11.24 7.48 6.59
CA SER A 115 11.34 7.16 5.17
C SER A 115 11.13 8.42 4.36
N PHE A 116 11.97 8.64 3.35
CA PHE A 116 11.91 9.78 2.44
C PHE A 116 11.96 9.29 1.00
N TRP A 117 11.06 9.79 0.18
CA TRP A 117 10.99 9.52 -1.26
C TRP A 117 11.19 10.81 -2.04
N LEU A 118 12.04 10.74 -3.05
CA LEU A 118 12.16 11.71 -4.10
C LEU A 118 11.85 11.01 -5.42
N SER A 119 10.87 11.51 -6.15
CA SER A 119 10.33 10.82 -7.31
C SER A 119 10.10 11.79 -8.46
N TYR A 120 10.26 11.29 -9.66
CA TYR A 120 9.99 12.03 -10.88
C TYR A 120 9.18 11.15 -11.83
N GLY A 121 8.11 11.71 -12.38
CA GLY A 121 7.27 11.07 -13.37
C GLY A 121 7.19 11.88 -14.65
N LEU A 122 7.27 11.18 -15.77
CA LEU A 122 7.28 11.77 -17.11
C LEU A 122 6.26 11.07 -17.99
N ARG A 123 5.39 11.86 -18.64
CA ARG A 123 4.53 11.39 -19.72
C ARG A 123 5.37 11.22 -20.99
N LEU A 124 5.65 9.97 -21.38
CA LEU A 124 6.41 9.63 -22.58
C LEU A 124 5.56 9.73 -23.84
N HIS A 125 4.27 9.47 -23.70
CA HIS A 125 3.26 9.53 -24.75
C HIS A 125 1.91 9.84 -24.11
N ASP A 126 0.90 10.23 -24.88
CA ASP A 126 -0.44 10.56 -24.35
C ASP A 126 -1.03 9.46 -23.46
N ARG A 127 -0.64 8.21 -23.71
CA ARG A 127 -1.13 7.02 -23.02
C ARG A 127 -0.08 6.30 -22.18
N LEU A 128 1.17 6.74 -22.20
CA LEU A 128 2.27 6.05 -21.51
C LEU A 128 3.05 7.02 -20.64
N SER A 129 3.20 6.66 -19.39
CA SER A 129 4.03 7.36 -18.44
C SER A 129 5.04 6.42 -17.79
N ALA A 130 6.22 6.94 -17.48
CA ALA A 130 7.26 6.29 -16.72
C ALA A 130 7.63 7.14 -15.50
N GLY A 131 8.12 6.48 -14.46
CA GLY A 131 8.56 7.16 -13.24
C GLY A 131 9.76 6.50 -12.61
N LEU A 132 10.57 7.33 -11.97
CA LEU A 132 11.74 6.94 -11.19
C LEU A 132 11.57 7.49 -9.76
N GLY A 133 11.94 6.70 -8.76
CA GLY A 133 11.97 7.12 -7.36
C GLY A 133 13.27 6.72 -6.68
N ILE A 134 13.73 7.58 -5.79
CA ILE A 134 14.81 7.30 -4.85
C ILE A 134 14.20 7.25 -3.46
N HIS A 135 14.49 6.20 -2.74
CA HIS A 135 13.99 5.95 -1.39
C HIS A 135 15.15 5.93 -0.41
N PHE A 136 15.08 6.80 0.59
CA PHE A 136 15.96 6.82 1.74
C PHE A 136 15.19 6.36 2.97
N TRP A 137 15.77 5.50 3.79
CA TRP A 137 15.19 5.14 5.07
C TRP A 137 16.23 5.15 6.17
N TYR A 138 15.74 5.39 7.37
CA TYR A 138 16.54 5.40 8.58
C TYR A 138 15.73 4.80 9.71
N ALA A 139 16.32 3.82 10.40
CA ALA A 139 15.73 3.21 11.59
C ALA A 139 16.68 3.39 12.77
N SER A 140 16.16 3.80 13.92
CA SER A 140 16.93 4.03 15.14
C SER A 140 16.28 3.31 16.32
N VAL A 141 17.12 2.61 17.10
CA VAL A 141 16.78 1.97 18.38
C VAL A 141 17.76 2.46 19.42
N PRO A 142 17.39 3.43 20.30
CA PRO A 142 18.30 4.14 21.18
C PRO A 142 19.16 3.26 22.08
N ASP A 143 18.60 2.23 22.70
CA ASP A 143 19.30 1.37 23.66
C ASP A 143 20.26 0.36 23.02
N ARG A 144 20.27 0.26 21.71
CA ARG A 144 21.12 -0.71 20.99
C ARG A 144 22.16 -0.07 20.08
N PHE A 145 22.22 1.26 19.99
CA PHE A 145 23.06 1.98 19.01
C PHE A 145 22.92 1.43 17.59
N LEU A 146 21.72 0.92 17.25
CA LEU A 146 21.43 0.36 15.94
C LEU A 146 20.82 1.46 15.07
N GLU A 147 21.67 2.08 14.28
CA GLU A 147 21.28 2.97 13.21
C GLU A 147 21.41 2.24 11.88
N ALA A 148 20.38 2.30 11.08
CA ALA A 148 20.34 1.56 9.83
C ALA A 148 19.85 2.46 8.69
N PRO A 149 20.72 3.34 8.16
CA PRO A 149 20.42 4.10 6.96
C PRO A 149 20.48 3.21 5.73
N GLY A 150 19.60 3.47 4.79
CA GLY A 150 19.60 2.79 3.50
C GLY A 150 19.06 3.67 2.38
N ILE A 151 19.47 3.32 1.17
CA ILE A 151 19.03 3.95 -0.07
C ILE A 151 18.63 2.89 -1.07
N SER A 152 17.58 3.13 -1.81
CA SER A 152 17.10 2.26 -2.87
C SER A 152 16.40 3.04 -3.97
N PHE A 153 16.02 2.32 -5.02
CA PHE A 153 15.37 2.89 -6.19
C PHE A 153 14.01 2.22 -6.43
N ALA A 154 13.16 2.91 -7.17
CA ALA A 154 11.92 2.39 -7.70
C ALA A 154 11.74 2.82 -9.15
N LEU A 155 11.21 1.94 -9.96
CA LEU A 155 10.85 2.20 -11.36
C LEU A 155 9.37 1.90 -11.54
N GLY A 156 8.65 2.78 -12.19
CA GLY A 156 7.24 2.64 -12.47
C GLY A 156 6.91 2.85 -13.94
N LEU A 157 5.90 2.13 -14.40
CA LEU A 157 5.27 2.31 -15.71
C LEU A 157 3.76 2.35 -15.53
N LEU A 158 3.09 3.17 -16.32
CA LEU A 158 1.64 3.29 -16.34
C LEU A 158 1.18 3.49 -17.78
N LEU A 159 0.32 2.59 -18.25
CA LEU A 159 -0.22 2.58 -19.60
C LEU A 159 -1.74 2.73 -19.55
N GLN A 160 -2.24 3.79 -20.14
CA GLN A 160 -3.66 3.98 -20.40
C GLN A 160 -4.03 3.35 -21.75
N ILE A 161 -4.68 2.18 -21.72
CA ILE A 161 -5.08 1.47 -22.96
C ILE A 161 -6.17 2.29 -23.67
N ASN A 162 -7.15 2.74 -22.92
CA ASN A 162 -8.24 3.61 -23.38
C ASN A 162 -8.78 4.41 -22.17
N GLU A 163 -9.90 5.10 -22.31
CA GLU A 163 -10.51 5.91 -21.25
C GLU A 163 -10.94 5.08 -20.02
N GLN A 164 -11.18 3.79 -20.19
CA GLN A 164 -11.65 2.90 -19.14
C GLN A 164 -10.52 2.08 -18.49
N TRP A 165 -9.55 1.60 -19.29
CA TRP A 165 -8.58 0.62 -18.86
C TRP A 165 -7.19 1.22 -18.71
N MET A 166 -6.58 0.93 -17.58
CA MET A 166 -5.20 1.30 -17.26
C MET A 166 -4.44 0.09 -16.73
N LEU A 167 -3.21 -0.07 -17.19
CA LEU A 167 -2.26 -1.07 -16.69
C LEU A 167 -1.11 -0.36 -15.98
N GLY A 168 -0.70 -0.91 -14.86
CA GLY A 168 0.44 -0.42 -14.10
C GLY A 168 1.44 -1.52 -13.80
N ALA A 169 2.70 -1.15 -13.78
CA ALA A 169 3.79 -2.00 -13.30
C ALA A 169 4.77 -1.15 -12.48
N ARG A 170 5.34 -1.76 -11.44
CA ARG A 170 6.33 -1.12 -10.59
C ARG A 170 7.35 -2.14 -10.10
N VAL A 171 8.59 -1.74 -10.03
CA VAL A 171 9.67 -2.48 -9.38
C VAL A 171 10.20 -1.62 -8.24
N LEU A 172 10.12 -2.16 -7.03
CA LEU A 172 10.65 -1.55 -5.83
C LEU A 172 11.92 -2.25 -5.41
N HIS A 173 12.90 -1.49 -4.95
CA HIS A 173 14.14 -2.03 -4.41
C HIS A 173 14.86 -3.04 -5.34
N PRO A 174 14.92 -2.80 -6.68
CA PRO A 174 15.64 -3.70 -7.59
C PRO A 174 17.12 -3.78 -7.23
N ALA A 175 17.66 -2.70 -6.66
CA ALA A 175 18.96 -2.61 -6.04
C ALA A 175 18.90 -1.62 -4.89
N GLY A 176 19.69 -1.83 -3.85
CA GLY A 176 19.77 -0.95 -2.71
C GLY A 176 21.06 -1.16 -1.93
N TRP A 177 21.49 -0.09 -1.26
CA TRP A 177 22.62 -0.10 -0.35
C TRP A 177 22.13 0.18 1.07
N HIS A 178 22.73 -0.48 2.05
CA HIS A 178 22.46 -0.26 3.45
C HIS A 178 23.76 -0.36 4.27
N SER A 179 23.81 0.40 5.33
CA SER A 179 24.88 0.32 6.32
C SER A 179 24.31 -0.31 7.58
N GLY A 180 24.90 -1.42 8.03
CA GLY A 180 24.52 -2.08 9.29
C GLY A 180 24.19 -3.58 9.13
N LYS A 181 24.18 -4.26 10.29
CA LYS A 181 23.92 -5.71 10.36
C LYS A 181 22.41 -5.98 10.45
N GLU A 182 21.89 -6.86 9.63
CA GLU A 182 20.59 -7.55 9.64
C GLU A 182 19.28 -6.73 9.76
N LEU A 183 19.18 -5.71 10.60
CA LEU A 183 17.92 -4.93 10.75
C LEU A 183 17.61 -4.01 9.58
N SER A 184 18.57 -3.74 8.72
CA SER A 184 18.51 -2.76 7.64
C SER A 184 18.60 -3.35 6.26
N LYS A 185 18.38 -4.65 6.11
CA LYS A 185 18.31 -5.22 4.75
C LYS A 185 17.25 -4.45 3.98
N PRO A 186 17.60 -3.81 2.84
CA PRO A 186 16.59 -3.25 1.97
C PRO A 186 15.55 -4.34 1.71
N GLY A 187 14.30 -3.99 1.68
CA GLY A 187 13.27 -4.94 1.31
C GLY A 187 13.74 -5.64 0.06
N GLN A 188 13.69 -6.97 0.06
CA GLN A 188 14.04 -7.73 -1.12
C GLN A 188 13.16 -7.22 -2.25
N GLY A 189 13.73 -7.04 -3.44
CA GLY A 189 13.07 -6.41 -4.57
C GLY A 189 11.63 -6.89 -4.75
N THR A 190 10.70 -5.95 -4.87
CA THR A 190 9.28 -6.24 -5.03
C THR A 190 8.84 -5.86 -6.42
N ILE A 191 8.11 -6.75 -7.07
CA ILE A 191 7.47 -6.49 -8.36
C ILE A 191 5.97 -6.37 -8.11
N GLU A 192 5.40 -5.29 -8.59
CA GLU A 192 3.99 -4.99 -8.48
C GLU A 192 3.43 -4.76 -9.87
N THR A 193 2.31 -5.39 -10.19
CA THR A 193 1.61 -5.19 -11.46
C THR A 193 0.11 -5.23 -11.23
N GLY A 194 -0.64 -4.50 -12.01
CA GLY A 194 -2.08 -4.46 -11.85
C GLY A 194 -2.78 -3.76 -12.98
N PHE A 195 -4.09 -3.74 -12.86
CA PHE A 195 -4.95 -2.99 -13.75
C PHE A 195 -6.02 -2.23 -12.97
N SER A 196 -6.56 -1.20 -13.60
CA SER A 196 -7.81 -0.58 -13.18
C SER A 196 -8.76 -0.47 -14.35
N CYS A 197 -10.05 -0.62 -14.07
CA CYS A 197 -11.11 -0.44 -15.03
C CYS A 197 -12.18 0.50 -14.45
N THR A 198 -12.50 1.56 -15.20
CA THR A 198 -13.54 2.53 -14.82
C THR A 198 -14.80 2.30 -15.65
N PHE A 199 -15.92 2.08 -14.98
CA PHE A 199 -17.21 1.83 -15.58
C PHE A 199 -18.10 3.08 -15.50
N PHE A 200 -18.53 3.58 -16.66
CA PHE A 200 -19.45 4.72 -16.79
C PHE A 200 -19.05 5.98 -16.00
N GLY A 201 -17.76 6.13 -15.63
CA GLY A 201 -17.31 7.22 -14.79
C GLY A 201 -17.80 7.17 -13.32
N ILE A 202 -18.55 6.12 -12.95
CA ILE A 202 -19.19 5.99 -11.62
C ILE A 202 -18.42 5.04 -10.72
N ALA A 203 -17.93 3.94 -11.25
CA ALA A 203 -17.23 2.91 -10.47
C ALA A 203 -15.89 2.56 -11.10
N ARG A 204 -14.88 2.37 -10.27
CA ARG A 204 -13.55 1.91 -10.67
C ARG A 204 -13.18 0.65 -9.89
N ILE A 205 -12.78 -0.39 -10.60
CA ILE A 205 -12.27 -1.63 -10.03
C ILE A 205 -10.76 -1.67 -10.26
N LEU A 206 -10.02 -2.11 -9.25
CA LEU A 206 -8.58 -2.32 -9.29
C LEU A 206 -8.25 -3.75 -8.87
N ALA A 207 -7.27 -4.34 -9.52
CA ALA A 207 -6.67 -5.59 -9.05
C ALA A 207 -5.16 -5.56 -9.31
N GLU A 208 -4.40 -6.05 -8.33
CA GLU A 208 -2.94 -5.97 -8.33
C GLU A 208 -2.34 -7.26 -7.79
N LEU A 209 -1.23 -7.65 -8.39
CA LEU A 209 -0.36 -8.72 -7.95
C LEU A 209 0.93 -8.12 -7.43
N HIS A 210 1.27 -8.46 -6.20
CA HIS A 210 2.53 -8.10 -5.55
C HIS A 210 3.35 -9.36 -5.35
N TYR A 211 4.56 -9.36 -5.84
CA TYR A 211 5.51 -10.41 -5.60
C TYR A 211 6.73 -9.88 -4.86
N SER A 212 7.07 -10.52 -3.77
CA SER A 212 8.29 -10.26 -3.01
C SER A 212 8.85 -11.60 -2.52
N PRO A 213 10.18 -11.80 -2.50
CA PRO A 213 10.77 -13.03 -1.98
C PRO A 213 10.37 -13.36 -0.53
N VAL A 214 9.99 -12.36 0.25
CA VAL A 214 9.55 -12.53 1.65
C VAL A 214 8.06 -12.87 1.73
N ASN A 215 7.21 -12.11 1.06
CA ASN A 215 5.75 -12.27 1.16
C ASN A 215 5.17 -13.17 0.06
N GLN A 216 6.03 -13.68 -0.84
CA GLN A 216 5.62 -14.44 -2.00
C GLN A 216 4.61 -13.64 -2.87
N LEU A 217 3.66 -14.31 -3.48
CA LEU A 217 2.63 -13.68 -4.29
C LEU A 217 1.46 -13.25 -3.40
N GLN A 218 1.08 -11.97 -3.50
CA GLN A 218 -0.04 -11.37 -2.80
C GLN A 218 -1.00 -10.75 -3.82
N LEU A 219 -2.29 -11.04 -3.70
CA LEU A 219 -3.36 -10.44 -4.48
C LEU A 219 -4.01 -9.31 -3.68
N ARG A 220 -4.18 -8.15 -4.31
CA ARG A 220 -4.92 -7.01 -3.79
C ARG A 220 -6.03 -6.65 -4.77
N SER A 221 -7.17 -6.26 -4.25
CA SER A 221 -8.28 -5.79 -5.06
C SER A 221 -9.04 -4.68 -4.35
N GLY A 222 -9.60 -3.79 -5.13
CA GLY A 222 -10.37 -2.67 -4.61
C GLY A 222 -11.45 -2.22 -5.58
N MET A 223 -12.49 -1.63 -5.02
CA MET A 223 -13.55 -0.97 -5.76
C MET A 223 -13.81 0.41 -5.16
N GLU A 224 -13.83 1.40 -6.01
CA GLU A 224 -14.20 2.78 -5.69
C GLU A 224 -15.49 3.12 -6.40
N TRP A 225 -16.39 3.75 -5.70
CA TRP A 225 -17.70 4.15 -6.19
C TRP A 225 -17.94 5.64 -5.93
N ASN A 226 -18.14 6.40 -6.99
CA ASN A 226 -18.50 7.81 -6.95
C ASN A 226 -20.02 7.91 -6.75
N LEU A 227 -20.48 8.09 -5.52
CA LEU A 227 -21.91 8.26 -5.22
C LEU A 227 -22.44 9.58 -5.77
N ASN A 228 -21.63 10.60 -5.67
CA ASN A 228 -21.88 11.93 -6.22
C ASN A 228 -20.53 12.67 -6.33
N PRO A 229 -20.47 13.89 -6.90
CA PRO A 229 -19.20 14.63 -7.05
C PRO A 229 -18.44 14.89 -5.75
N THR A 230 -19.09 14.73 -4.58
CA THR A 230 -18.52 15.05 -3.26
C THR A 230 -18.13 13.80 -2.49
N VAL A 231 -18.78 12.64 -2.72
CA VAL A 231 -18.65 11.46 -1.88
C VAL A 231 -18.19 10.24 -2.68
N LEU A 232 -17.09 9.66 -2.25
CA LEU A 232 -16.53 8.41 -2.77
C LEU A 232 -16.61 7.32 -1.70
N LEU A 233 -17.13 6.17 -2.07
CA LEU A 233 -17.07 4.96 -1.24
C LEU A 233 -16.01 4.01 -1.79
N ARG A 234 -15.28 3.37 -0.88
CA ARG A 234 -14.23 2.42 -1.24
C ARG A 234 -14.33 1.18 -0.39
N ILE A 235 -14.12 0.04 -1.03
CA ILE A 235 -13.95 -1.25 -0.38
C ILE A 235 -12.78 -1.97 -1.02
N GLY A 236 -12.14 -2.86 -0.29
CA GLY A 236 -11.04 -3.63 -0.85
C GLY A 236 -10.72 -4.87 -0.03
N PHE A 237 -9.83 -5.66 -0.58
CA PHE A 237 -9.37 -6.90 0.00
C PHE A 237 -7.91 -7.17 -0.37
N CYS A 238 -7.18 -7.73 0.59
CA CYS A 238 -5.85 -8.27 0.40
C CYS A 238 -5.83 -9.70 0.92
N ASP A 239 -5.24 -10.64 0.17
CA ASP A 239 -5.26 -12.07 0.54
C ASP A 239 -4.20 -12.43 1.58
N ARG A 240 -3.07 -11.72 1.62
CA ARG A 240 -1.93 -12.07 2.50
C ARG A 240 -1.28 -10.87 3.18
N PRO A 241 -1.52 -10.68 4.49
CA PRO A 241 -2.52 -11.37 5.32
C PRO A 241 -3.94 -11.01 4.90
N ALA A 242 -4.87 -11.93 5.10
CA ALA A 242 -6.28 -11.69 4.75
C ALA A 242 -6.80 -10.46 5.51
N THR A 243 -7.10 -9.41 4.73
CA THR A 243 -7.46 -8.09 5.25
C THR A 243 -8.60 -7.52 4.42
N PHE A 244 -9.68 -7.14 5.09
CA PHE A 244 -10.79 -6.40 4.52
C PHE A 244 -10.58 -4.91 4.76
N THR A 245 -10.90 -4.11 3.77
CA THR A 245 -10.69 -2.67 3.85
C THR A 245 -11.91 -1.91 3.39
N GLY A 246 -12.08 -0.71 3.90
CA GLY A 246 -13.15 0.17 3.47
C GLY A 246 -12.86 1.61 3.85
N GLY A 247 -13.56 2.53 3.21
CA GLY A 247 -13.38 3.94 3.48
C GLY A 247 -14.32 4.86 2.72
N VAL A 248 -14.31 6.11 3.13
CA VAL A 248 -15.08 7.20 2.54
C VAL A 248 -14.12 8.33 2.20
N GLY A 249 -14.23 8.86 0.99
CA GLY A 249 -13.59 10.09 0.54
C GLY A 249 -14.61 11.20 0.42
N LEU A 250 -14.23 12.39 0.87
CA LEU A 250 -15.02 13.61 0.75
C LEU A 250 -14.22 14.63 -0.06
N GLN A 251 -14.79 15.07 -1.18
CA GLN A 251 -14.14 16.01 -2.09
C GLN A 251 -14.88 17.35 -2.06
N PHE A 252 -14.17 18.41 -1.69
CA PHE A 252 -14.71 19.76 -1.59
C PHE A 252 -13.80 20.74 -2.34
N SER A 253 -14.20 21.17 -3.52
CA SER A 253 -13.39 22.09 -4.34
C SER A 253 -11.96 21.56 -4.52
N ARG A 254 -10.99 22.13 -3.81
CA ARG A 254 -9.55 21.76 -3.85
C ARG A 254 -9.10 20.86 -2.69
N TRP A 255 -10.02 20.51 -1.80
CA TRP A 255 -9.74 19.68 -0.63
C TRP A 255 -10.33 18.28 -0.80
N ILE A 256 -9.56 17.27 -0.39
CA ILE A 256 -10.01 15.88 -0.32
C ILE A 256 -9.66 15.37 1.07
N ALA A 257 -10.67 14.89 1.77
CA ALA A 257 -10.52 14.23 3.06
C ALA A 257 -10.92 12.76 2.94
N ASP A 258 -10.05 11.85 3.34
CA ASP A 258 -10.32 10.42 3.32
C ASP A 258 -10.23 9.85 4.73
N ILE A 259 -11.17 8.98 5.06
CA ILE A 259 -11.15 8.15 6.27
C ILE A 259 -11.29 6.70 5.81
N SER A 260 -10.42 5.84 6.28
CA SER A 260 -10.47 4.42 5.93
C SER A 260 -10.03 3.53 7.09
N PHE A 261 -10.30 2.26 6.94
CA PHE A 261 -9.89 1.23 7.88
C PHE A 261 -9.43 -0.02 7.14
N GLN A 262 -8.52 -0.73 7.77
CA GLN A 262 -8.12 -2.08 7.39
C GLN A 262 -8.41 -3.00 8.57
N PHE A 263 -9.08 -4.11 8.33
CA PHE A 263 -9.38 -5.14 9.31
C PHE A 263 -8.73 -6.44 8.91
N GLY A 264 -7.65 -6.78 9.59
CA GLY A 264 -6.96 -8.07 9.42
C GLY A 264 -7.52 -9.09 10.40
N ILE A 265 -7.82 -10.29 9.92
CA ILE A 265 -8.36 -11.39 10.76
C ILE A 265 -7.42 -11.70 11.93
N ALA A 266 -6.10 -11.64 11.70
CA ALA A 266 -5.10 -11.92 12.71
C ALA A 266 -4.66 -10.68 13.52
N ASN A 267 -4.77 -9.49 12.93
CA ASN A 267 -4.07 -8.30 13.42
C ASN A 267 -5.02 -7.20 13.92
N GLY A 268 -6.33 -7.35 13.71
CA GLY A 268 -7.32 -6.39 14.15
C GLY A 268 -7.49 -5.16 13.25
N LEU A 269 -7.94 -4.06 13.83
CA LEU A 269 -8.34 -2.84 13.13
C LEU A 269 -7.18 -1.84 13.04
N SER A 270 -7.02 -1.24 11.86
CA SER A 270 -6.07 -0.16 11.61
C SER A 270 -6.78 0.99 10.91
N PRO A 271 -7.02 2.12 11.58
CA PRO A 271 -7.61 3.31 10.99
C PRO A 271 -6.58 4.16 10.24
N PHE A 272 -7.04 4.84 9.19
CA PHE A 272 -6.29 5.79 8.38
C PHE A 272 -7.11 7.05 8.15
N THR A 273 -6.46 8.19 8.21
CA THR A 273 -7.05 9.48 7.86
C THR A 273 -6.09 10.22 6.94
N SER A 274 -6.59 10.88 5.92
CA SER A 274 -5.78 11.76 5.09
C SER A 274 -6.52 13.03 4.70
N LEU A 275 -5.76 14.10 4.49
CA LEU A 275 -6.23 15.37 3.99
C LEU A 275 -5.29 15.83 2.89
N THR A 276 -5.87 16.16 1.75
CA THR A 276 -5.15 16.63 0.56
C THR A 276 -5.67 17.97 0.12
N HIS A 277 -4.78 18.88 -0.24
CA HIS A 277 -5.08 20.14 -0.91
C HIS A 277 -4.42 20.13 -2.30
N ALA A 278 -5.19 20.43 -3.34
CA ALA A 278 -4.73 20.56 -4.72
C ALA A 278 -4.87 22.00 -5.20
N TRP A 279 -3.95 22.50 -6.04
CA TRP A 279 -3.99 23.87 -6.58
C TRP A 279 -3.49 23.96 -8.03
#